data_4343148ee55e362d1a31208d5b1d18d7
#
_entry.id   4343148ee55e362d1a31208d5b1d18d7
#
_cell.length_a   1.000
_cell.length_b   1.000
_cell.length_c   1.000
_cell.angle_alpha   90.00
_cell.angle_beta   90.00
_cell.angle_gamma   90.00
#
_symmetry.space_group_name_H-M   'P 1'
#
loop_
_entity.id
_entity.type
_entity.pdbx_description
1 polymer ?
#
loop_
_entity_poly.entity_id
_entity_poly.type
_entity_poly.pdbx_seq_one_letter_code
_entity_poly.pdbx_strand_id
1 'polypeptide(L)'
;MIIACDFDGTIVTHEYPKIGKPIPFAIQTLKKLQEEDHHQIILWTVREGALLQEALDYCKSKGLEFYAVNSNYPEEEPAHGTARKLVADLWIDDRNLGGLPDWGVIYNMIHTGHPYEPAPQGNMEDLSPKKKKGFFAKLFD
;
A
#
# COMPACT_ATOMS: atom_id res chain seq x y z
N MET A 1 -4.78 -14.00 -1.80
CA MET A 1 -3.42 -13.64 -1.31
C MET A 1 -3.50 -13.04 0.08
N ILE A 2 -2.37 -13.05 0.76
CA ILE A 2 -2.17 -12.30 2.00
C ILE A 2 -1.38 -11.04 1.64
N ILE A 3 -1.95 -9.89 1.93
CA ILE A 3 -1.38 -8.58 1.59
C ILE A 3 -1.05 -7.84 2.89
N ALA A 4 0.22 -7.48 3.07
CA ALA A 4 0.64 -6.60 4.15
C ALA A 4 0.56 -5.14 3.66
N CYS A 5 -0.16 -4.30 4.38
CA CYS A 5 -0.36 -2.90 4.02
C CYS A 5 0.08 -1.98 5.15
N ASP A 6 0.93 -1.03 4.82
CA ASP A 6 1.34 0.05 5.71
C ASP A 6 0.19 1.05 5.93
N PHE A 7 0.32 1.89 6.96
CA PHE A 7 -0.69 2.89 7.31
C PHE A 7 -0.25 4.32 6.97
N ASP A 8 0.79 4.82 7.66
CA ASP A 8 1.26 6.20 7.49
C ASP A 8 1.98 6.39 6.16
N GLY A 9 1.48 7.27 5.32
CA GLY A 9 1.99 7.48 3.96
C GLY A 9 1.41 6.54 2.91
N THR A 10 0.56 5.60 3.29
CA THR A 10 -0.02 4.57 2.42
C THR A 10 -1.55 4.63 2.40
N ILE A 11 -2.20 4.52 3.55
CA ILE A 11 -3.66 4.67 3.69
C ILE A 11 -4.02 6.13 3.95
N VAL A 12 -3.22 6.80 4.76
CA VAL A 12 -3.32 8.23 5.07
C VAL A 12 -2.01 8.91 4.74
N THR A 13 -2.02 10.24 4.56
CA THR A 13 -0.80 11.03 4.40
C THR A 13 0.10 10.88 5.62
N HIS A 14 1.40 11.02 5.44
CA HIS A 14 2.38 10.82 6.51
C HIS A 14 2.42 12.05 7.43
N GLU A 15 1.68 11.99 8.52
CA GLU A 15 1.65 13.03 9.56
C GLU A 15 1.89 12.45 10.96
N TYR A 16 2.53 11.28 11.01
CA TYR A 16 2.84 10.57 12.26
C TYR A 16 3.39 11.53 13.33
N PRO A 17 2.96 11.46 14.61
CA PRO A 17 2.05 10.46 15.20
C PRO A 17 0.56 10.70 14.97
N LYS A 18 0.18 11.84 14.38
CA LYS A 18 -1.22 12.13 14.05
C LYS A 18 -1.72 11.24 12.94
N ILE A 19 -3.04 11.05 12.88
CA ILE A 19 -3.70 10.46 11.71
C ILE A 19 -3.69 11.50 10.59
N GLY A 20 -3.05 11.17 9.48
CA GLY A 20 -3.03 12.04 8.31
C GLY A 20 -4.35 12.08 7.56
N LYS A 21 -4.36 12.76 6.43
CA LYS A 21 -5.53 12.84 5.55
C LYS A 21 -5.68 11.54 4.77
N PRO A 22 -6.91 11.12 4.46
CA PRO A 22 -7.10 9.93 3.65
C PRO A 22 -6.46 10.09 2.27
N ILE A 23 -5.68 9.08 1.88
CA ILE A 23 -5.19 9.01 0.50
C ILE A 23 -6.33 8.54 -0.39
N PRO A 24 -6.58 9.20 -1.53
CA PRO A 24 -7.71 8.87 -2.40
C PRO A 24 -7.76 7.39 -2.77
N PHE A 25 -8.93 6.78 -2.59
CA PHE A 25 -9.26 5.38 -2.92
C PHE A 25 -8.55 4.30 -2.09
N ALA A 26 -7.67 4.64 -1.15
CA ALA A 26 -6.94 3.65 -0.34
C ALA A 26 -7.88 2.68 0.39
N ILE A 27 -8.73 3.21 1.23
CA ILE A 27 -9.66 2.40 2.04
C ILE A 27 -10.66 1.67 1.15
N GLN A 28 -11.22 2.34 0.16
CA GLN A 28 -12.18 1.73 -0.76
C GLN A 28 -11.55 0.56 -1.51
N THR A 29 -10.31 0.71 -1.96
CA THR A 29 -9.59 -0.36 -2.65
C THR A 29 -9.32 -1.54 -1.74
N LEU A 30 -8.82 -1.30 -0.52
CA LEU A 30 -8.56 -2.36 0.45
C LEU A 30 -9.84 -3.13 0.80
N LYS A 31 -10.94 -2.44 1.03
CA LYS A 31 -12.25 -3.07 1.26
C LYS A 31 -12.67 -3.94 0.07
N LYS A 32 -12.52 -3.42 -1.13
CA LYS A 32 -12.87 -4.16 -2.35
C LYS A 32 -12.02 -5.41 -2.53
N LEU A 33 -10.72 -5.33 -2.27
CA LEU A 33 -9.82 -6.48 -2.29
C LEU A 33 -10.21 -7.55 -1.27
N GLN A 34 -10.73 -7.16 -0.11
CA GLN A 34 -11.24 -8.09 0.90
C GLN A 34 -12.58 -8.69 0.51
N GLU A 35 -13.55 -7.85 0.15
CA GLU A 35 -14.96 -8.24 -0.02
C GLU A 35 -15.22 -8.94 -1.35
N GLU A 36 -14.63 -8.47 -2.43
CA GLU A 36 -14.86 -9.01 -3.77
C GLU A 36 -13.79 -10.04 -4.19
N ASP A 37 -12.53 -9.74 -3.95
CA ASP A 37 -11.42 -10.60 -4.38
C ASP A 37 -10.96 -11.57 -3.28
N HIS A 38 -11.56 -11.48 -2.09
CA HIS A 38 -11.31 -12.38 -0.95
C HIS A 38 -9.85 -12.44 -0.50
N HIS A 39 -9.11 -11.34 -0.61
CA HIS A 39 -7.76 -11.24 -0.08
C HIS A 39 -7.78 -10.93 1.42
N GLN A 40 -6.81 -11.45 2.15
CA GLN A 40 -6.58 -11.13 3.55
C GLN A 40 -5.61 -9.94 3.64
N ILE A 41 -6.01 -8.90 4.36
CA ILE A 41 -5.19 -7.71 4.55
C ILE A 41 -4.66 -7.69 5.97
N ILE A 42 -3.32 -7.64 6.11
CA ILE A 42 -2.63 -7.46 7.38
C ILE A 42 -2.19 -6.00 7.47
N LEU A 43 -2.51 -5.33 8.57
CA LEU A 43 -1.91 -4.03 8.85
C LEU A 43 -0.46 -4.23 9.30
N TRP A 44 0.48 -3.63 8.58
CA TRP A 44 1.90 -3.67 8.85
C TRP A 44 2.41 -2.27 9.14
N THR A 45 2.64 -1.94 10.42
CA THR A 45 2.90 -0.57 10.85
C THR A 45 3.90 -0.51 12.00
N VAL A 46 4.63 0.59 12.09
CA VAL A 46 5.49 0.89 13.23
C VAL A 46 4.68 1.38 14.44
N ARG A 47 3.39 1.70 14.24
CA ARG A 47 2.52 2.11 15.34
C ARG A 47 2.32 0.98 16.33
N GLU A 48 2.31 1.33 17.61
CA GLU A 48 2.02 0.41 18.70
C GLU A 48 1.24 1.12 19.81
N GLY A 49 0.67 0.37 20.72
CA GLY A 49 -0.09 0.91 21.86
C GLY A 49 -1.26 1.80 21.42
N ALA A 50 -1.40 2.96 22.07
CA ALA A 50 -2.49 3.91 21.78
C ALA A 50 -2.47 4.43 20.34
N LEU A 51 -1.29 4.66 19.77
CA LEU A 51 -1.15 5.13 18.39
C LEU A 51 -1.64 4.08 17.38
N LEU A 52 -1.38 2.81 17.66
CA LEU A 52 -1.92 1.71 16.86
C LEU A 52 -3.44 1.63 16.97
N GLN A 53 -3.98 1.76 18.18
CA GLN A 53 -5.41 1.73 18.39
C GLN A 53 -6.13 2.86 17.64
N GLU A 54 -5.54 4.07 17.64
CA GLU A 54 -6.07 5.21 16.86
C GLU A 54 -6.16 4.87 15.36
N ALA A 55 -5.12 4.25 14.80
CA ALA A 55 -5.11 3.84 13.40
C ALA A 55 -6.18 2.77 13.11
N LEU A 56 -6.32 1.78 13.99
CA LEU A 56 -7.34 0.74 13.86
C LEU A 56 -8.75 1.33 13.96
N ASP A 57 -8.99 2.21 14.92
CA ASP A 57 -10.28 2.87 15.10
C ASP A 57 -10.63 3.75 13.90
N TYR A 58 -9.65 4.45 13.36
CA TYR A 58 -9.83 5.23 12.14
C TYR A 58 -10.27 4.35 10.96
N CYS A 59 -9.56 3.27 10.71
CA CYS A 59 -9.91 2.34 9.63
C CYS A 59 -11.29 1.71 9.85
N LYS A 60 -11.56 1.27 11.07
CA LYS A 60 -12.85 0.69 11.44
C LYS A 60 -14.01 1.68 11.23
N SER A 61 -13.80 2.95 11.55
CA SER A 61 -14.80 4.01 11.31
C SER A 61 -15.14 4.17 9.83
N LYS A 62 -14.24 3.77 8.94
CA LYS A 62 -14.41 3.76 7.48
C LYS A 62 -14.87 2.40 6.94
N GLY A 63 -15.14 1.45 7.82
CA GLY A 63 -15.58 0.10 7.46
C GLY A 63 -14.47 -0.85 7.04
N LEU A 64 -13.22 -0.52 7.34
CA LEU A 64 -12.07 -1.39 7.06
C LEU A 64 -11.58 -2.03 8.34
N GLU A 65 -11.61 -3.36 8.38
CA GLU A 65 -11.03 -4.16 9.45
C GLU A 65 -9.97 -5.09 8.86
N PHE A 66 -8.88 -5.28 9.59
CA PHE A 66 -7.76 -6.09 9.13
C PHE A 66 -7.88 -7.53 9.61
N TYR A 67 -7.38 -8.47 8.81
CA TYR A 67 -7.28 -9.87 9.18
C TYR A 67 -6.36 -10.08 10.40
N ALA A 68 -5.22 -9.40 10.41
CA ALA A 68 -4.25 -9.40 11.49
C ALA A 68 -3.52 -8.06 11.53
N VAL A 69 -2.81 -7.80 12.63
CA VAL A 69 -2.04 -6.58 12.84
C VAL A 69 -0.62 -6.96 13.24
N ASN A 70 0.36 -6.61 12.43
CA ASN A 70 1.78 -6.90 12.66
C ASN A 70 2.07 -8.39 12.95
N SER A 71 1.21 -9.27 12.51
CA SER A 71 1.29 -10.70 12.72
C SER A 71 0.75 -11.46 11.51
N ASN A 72 1.15 -12.72 11.34
CA ASN A 72 0.70 -13.53 10.20
C ASN A 72 -0.76 -13.96 10.32
N TYR A 73 -1.26 -14.08 11.53
CA TYR A 73 -2.66 -14.43 11.83
C TYR A 73 -3.06 -13.81 13.19
N PRO A 74 -4.37 -13.65 13.47
CA PRO A 74 -4.84 -12.85 14.60
C PRO A 74 -4.29 -13.24 15.96
N GLU A 75 -4.05 -14.52 16.17
CA GLU A 75 -3.64 -15.07 17.48
C GLU A 75 -2.17 -15.52 17.50
N GLU A 76 -1.37 -15.01 16.56
CA GLU A 76 0.05 -15.36 16.51
C GLU A 76 0.77 -14.81 17.75
N GLU A 77 1.29 -15.74 18.55
CA GLU A 77 2.16 -15.42 19.67
C GLU A 77 3.61 -15.33 19.18
N PRO A 78 4.38 -14.29 19.56
CA PRO A 78 5.79 -14.23 19.25
C PRO A 78 6.53 -15.35 19.97
N ALA A 79 6.76 -16.46 19.27
CA ALA A 79 7.55 -17.58 19.77
C ALA A 79 9.04 -17.37 19.52
N HIS A 80 9.90 -17.93 20.37
CA HIS A 80 11.34 -17.98 20.14
C HIS A 80 11.63 -18.64 18.78
N GLY A 81 12.38 -17.94 17.92
CA GLY A 81 12.74 -18.44 16.60
C GLY A 81 11.75 -18.09 15.50
N THR A 82 10.66 -17.39 15.80
CA THR A 82 9.75 -16.88 14.77
C THR A 82 10.38 -15.70 14.04
N ALA A 83 10.38 -15.75 12.73
CA ALA A 83 10.84 -14.63 11.92
C ALA A 83 9.94 -13.41 12.13
N ARG A 84 10.54 -12.22 12.28
CA ARG A 84 9.79 -10.97 12.44
C ARG A 84 9.12 -10.52 11.16
N LYS A 85 9.70 -10.86 10.01
CA LYS A 85 9.10 -10.53 8.72
C LYS A 85 7.86 -11.38 8.50
N LEU A 86 6.76 -10.73 8.17
CA LEU A 86 5.52 -11.41 7.82
C LEU A 86 5.69 -12.32 6.61
N VAL A 87 4.96 -13.41 6.60
CA VAL A 87 4.82 -14.28 5.42
C VAL A 87 3.62 -13.76 4.62
N ALA A 88 3.78 -12.62 3.98
CA ALA A 88 2.79 -12.05 3.08
C ALA A 88 3.18 -12.32 1.62
N ASP A 89 2.18 -12.37 0.75
CA ASP A 89 2.41 -12.53 -0.68
C ASP A 89 2.81 -11.20 -1.33
N LEU A 90 2.36 -10.08 -0.75
CA LEU A 90 2.54 -8.75 -1.30
C LEU A 90 2.60 -7.71 -0.18
N TRP A 91 3.43 -6.68 -0.37
CA TRP A 91 3.51 -5.51 0.53
C TRP A 91 3.10 -4.26 -0.23
N ILE A 92 2.16 -3.50 0.34
CA ILE A 92 1.78 -2.17 -0.14
C ILE A 92 2.32 -1.17 0.87
N ASP A 93 3.31 -0.39 0.47
CA ASP A 93 4.06 0.51 1.35
C ASP A 93 4.62 1.69 0.55
N ASP A 94 4.48 2.90 1.07
CA ASP A 94 5.00 4.12 0.42
C ASP A 94 6.53 4.17 0.38
N ARG A 95 7.18 3.39 1.22
CA ARG A 95 8.65 3.32 1.29
C ARG A 95 9.26 2.18 0.48
N ASN A 96 8.50 1.56 -0.36
CA ASN A 96 9.03 0.63 -1.34
C ASN A 96 9.87 1.36 -2.41
N LEU A 97 10.82 0.66 -2.96
CA LEU A 97 11.58 1.19 -4.11
C LEU A 97 10.61 1.56 -5.24
N GLY A 98 10.69 2.79 -5.72
CA GLY A 98 9.75 3.33 -6.69
C GLY A 98 8.53 4.01 -6.07
N GLY A 99 8.36 3.96 -4.75
CA GLY A 99 7.26 4.59 -4.03
C GLY A 99 5.95 3.81 -4.07
N LEU A 100 4.86 4.51 -3.79
CA LEU A 100 3.52 3.96 -3.82
C LEU A 100 2.83 4.34 -5.14
N PRO A 101 2.41 3.35 -5.94
CA PRO A 101 1.54 3.62 -7.09
C PRO A 101 0.20 4.22 -6.65
N ASP A 102 -0.51 4.85 -7.58
CA ASP A 102 -1.89 5.25 -7.36
C ASP A 102 -2.76 4.03 -6.99
N TRP A 103 -3.72 4.22 -6.09
CA TRP A 103 -4.54 3.10 -5.59
C TRP A 103 -5.38 2.44 -6.68
N GLY A 104 -5.78 3.16 -7.70
CA GLY A 104 -6.43 2.57 -8.87
C GLY A 104 -5.50 1.64 -9.65
N VAL A 105 -4.24 2.03 -9.78
CA VAL A 105 -3.19 1.18 -10.38
C VAL A 105 -2.92 -0.05 -9.53
N ILE A 106 -2.80 0.12 -8.22
CA ILE A 106 -2.61 -0.98 -7.25
C ILE A 106 -3.74 -1.99 -7.38
N TYR A 107 -4.99 -1.53 -7.37
CA TYR A 107 -6.14 -2.40 -7.54
C TYR A 107 -6.06 -3.20 -8.83
N ASN A 108 -5.77 -2.52 -9.93
CA ASN A 108 -5.70 -3.16 -11.23
C ASN A 108 -4.60 -4.22 -11.33
N MET A 109 -3.42 -3.94 -10.78
CA MET A 109 -2.30 -4.89 -10.73
C MET A 109 -2.68 -6.16 -9.95
N ILE A 110 -3.32 -6.01 -8.80
CA ILE A 110 -3.70 -7.13 -7.94
C ILE A 110 -4.87 -7.90 -8.56
N HIS A 111 -5.89 -7.20 -9.02
CA HIS A 111 -7.10 -7.79 -9.59
C HIS A 111 -6.83 -8.58 -10.87
N THR A 112 -5.91 -8.10 -11.72
CA THR A 112 -5.52 -8.78 -12.96
C THR A 112 -4.47 -9.88 -12.77
N GLY A 113 -3.97 -10.06 -11.55
CA GLY A 113 -3.00 -11.10 -11.23
C GLY A 113 -1.55 -10.78 -11.62
N HIS A 114 -1.21 -9.51 -11.79
CA HIS A 114 0.13 -9.02 -12.14
C HIS A 114 0.73 -8.09 -11.06
N PRO A 115 0.73 -8.50 -9.77
CA PRO A 115 1.13 -7.61 -8.68
C PRO A 115 2.63 -7.31 -8.62
N TYR A 116 3.45 -8.11 -9.31
CA TYR A 116 4.90 -7.96 -9.30
C TYR A 116 5.45 -7.31 -10.58
N GLU A 117 4.59 -7.03 -11.52
CA GLU A 117 5.01 -6.26 -12.69
C GLU A 117 5.22 -4.81 -12.27
N PRO A 118 6.22 -4.12 -12.86
CA PRO A 118 6.35 -2.70 -12.63
C PRO A 118 5.01 -2.02 -12.91
N ALA A 119 4.55 -1.21 -11.94
CA ALA A 119 3.40 -0.35 -12.20
C ALA A 119 3.63 0.32 -13.56
N PRO A 120 2.59 0.44 -14.41
CA PRO A 120 2.73 1.18 -15.64
C PRO A 120 3.10 2.62 -15.30
N GLN A 121 4.38 2.80 -15.07
CA GLN A 121 4.97 4.11 -15.03
C GLN A 121 4.85 4.62 -16.45
N GLY A 122 4.46 5.86 -16.58
CA GLY A 122 4.47 6.51 -17.85
C GLY A 122 5.72 6.05 -18.59
N ASN A 123 5.56 5.62 -19.81
CA ASN A 123 6.50 4.86 -20.60
C ASN A 123 7.95 5.11 -20.22
N MET A 124 8.79 4.08 -20.19
CA MET A 124 10.25 4.23 -20.09
C MET A 124 10.79 5.31 -21.06
N GLU A 125 10.04 5.62 -22.10
CA GLU A 125 10.22 6.78 -22.96
C GLU A 125 10.22 8.11 -22.19
N ASP A 126 9.55 8.19 -21.04
CA ASP A 126 9.60 9.37 -20.18
C ASP A 126 10.92 9.51 -19.41
N LEU A 127 11.70 8.46 -19.33
CA LEU A 127 13.01 8.46 -18.70
C LEU A 127 14.15 8.61 -19.73
N SER A 128 13.89 8.34 -21.00
CA SER A 128 14.82 8.71 -22.06
C SER A 128 14.75 10.24 -22.24
N PRO A 129 15.87 10.90 -22.53
CA PRO A 129 15.82 12.28 -22.95
C PRO A 129 14.91 12.33 -24.16
N LYS A 130 13.64 12.70 -23.94
CA LYS A 130 12.71 12.93 -25.02
C LYS A 130 13.38 13.86 -26.01
N LYS A 131 13.57 13.39 -27.22
CA LYS A 131 13.68 14.30 -28.33
C LYS A 131 12.42 15.11 -28.29
N LYS A 132 12.49 16.23 -27.66
CA LYS A 132 11.36 17.10 -27.42
C LYS A 132 10.88 17.67 -28.73
N LYS A 133 9.97 16.96 -29.36
CA LYS A 133 9.05 17.61 -30.31
C LYS A 133 8.03 18.37 -29.46
N GLY A 134 8.00 19.61 -29.52
CA GLY A 134 7.22 20.47 -28.68
C GLY A 134 8.15 21.39 -27.95
N PHE A 135 8.14 21.38 -26.62
CA PHE A 135 8.99 22.29 -25.90
C PHE A 135 10.47 22.06 -26.19
N PHE A 136 10.93 20.80 -26.22
CA PHE A 136 12.32 20.50 -26.55
C PHE A 136 12.59 20.49 -28.03
N ALA A 137 11.65 20.08 -28.84
CA ALA A 137 11.79 20.27 -30.26
C ALA A 137 11.83 21.75 -30.62
N LYS A 138 11.10 22.59 -29.88
CA LYS A 138 11.20 24.05 -30.01
C LYS A 138 12.43 24.63 -29.34
N LEU A 139 13.01 23.94 -28.34
CA LEU A 139 14.22 24.37 -27.64
C LEU A 139 15.47 23.65 -28.11
N PHE A 140 15.33 22.47 -28.66
CA PHE A 140 16.42 21.53 -28.93
C PHE A 140 16.36 20.94 -30.33
N ASP A 141 15.32 21.23 -31.07
CA ASP A 141 15.29 21.06 -32.51
C ASP A 141 15.92 22.28 -33.16
#